data_a07f2189b8ee205f0bc6ad5275cf86d3
#
_entry.id   a07f2189b8ee205f0bc6ad5275cf86d3
#
_cell.length_a   1.000
_cell.length_b   1.000
_cell.length_c   1.000
_cell.angle_alpha   90.00
_cell.angle_beta   90.00
_cell.angle_gamma   90.00
#
_symmetry.space_group_name_H-M   'P 1'
#
loop_
_entity.id
_entity.type
_entity.pdbx_description
1 polymer ?
#
loop_
_entity_poly.entity_id
_entity_poly.type
_entity_poly.pdbx_seq_one_letter_code
_entity_poly.pdbx_strand_id
1 'polypeptide(L)'
;MGEWYEQPYPGGPMVKVKGFPRNVYPPDASKHGKKPSVDGPDVLAYKRTVSRAGRWPWGEFDDTFSNSFAHGQKGGNVGDSGVAGIQRQQHLDATGWIGEKTFNLLRSIRIPEELPNGGEMAMDKTAVEQINKAWDKFQGAEPLPPSSGTVRGSALALAIKQLGIKESPPESNNVKYGQWYGQNYQPWCAMFVTWCFEQAGPSPSFVKGSKYAYCPYIVDDARNKRNGLSTTDDPIPGDVVVYDWSYDTVYDHVGIFEKDLGGGQFSAIEGNTSQSNNSNGGEVMRRTRSRSGQGTCFVRVKEP
;
A
#
# COMPACT_ATOMS: atom_id res chain seq x y z
N MET A 1 3.98 17.21 -20.95
CA MET A 1 3.30 16.94 -19.67
C MET A 1 4.40 16.86 -18.62
N GLY A 2 4.43 17.81 -17.67
CA GLY A 2 5.49 17.88 -16.67
C GLY A 2 5.39 16.74 -15.68
N GLU A 3 6.53 16.17 -15.35
CA GLU A 3 6.66 15.15 -14.32
C GLU A 3 6.68 15.84 -12.96
N TRP A 4 5.92 15.33 -12.00
CA TRP A 4 5.95 15.78 -10.63
C TRP A 4 6.80 14.84 -9.80
N TYR A 5 7.76 15.42 -9.07
CA TYR A 5 8.57 14.70 -8.10
C TYR A 5 8.19 15.17 -6.72
N GLU A 6 7.86 14.25 -5.85
CA GLU A 6 7.60 14.52 -4.45
C GLU A 6 8.58 13.75 -3.59
N GLN A 7 9.15 14.45 -2.62
CA GLN A 7 9.89 13.82 -1.54
C GLN A 7 8.88 13.47 -0.45
N PRO A 8 8.54 12.17 -0.28
CA PRO A 8 7.50 11.77 0.66
C PRO A 8 7.79 12.20 2.10
N TYR A 9 9.05 12.51 2.43
CA TYR A 9 9.52 12.93 3.75
C TYR A 9 10.90 13.58 3.62
N PRO A 10 11.31 14.43 4.60
CA PRO A 10 12.66 14.98 4.61
C PRO A 10 13.72 13.88 4.57
N GLY A 11 14.60 13.92 3.56
CA GLY A 11 15.63 12.91 3.36
C GLY A 11 15.20 11.63 2.62
N GLY A 12 13.93 11.49 2.28
CA GLY A 12 13.43 10.36 1.51
C GLY A 12 13.69 10.46 -0.01
N PRO A 13 13.53 9.36 -0.75
CA PRO A 13 13.68 9.39 -2.19
C PRO A 13 12.61 10.26 -2.85
N MET A 14 12.97 10.91 -3.95
CA MET A 14 12.00 11.61 -4.78
C MET A 14 11.13 10.60 -5.52
N VAL A 15 9.83 10.68 -5.33
CA VAL A 15 8.86 9.82 -6.01
C VAL A 15 8.27 10.57 -7.21
N LYS A 16 8.37 9.94 -8.37
CA LYS A 16 7.83 10.49 -9.62
C LYS A 16 6.33 10.22 -9.71
N VAL A 17 5.52 11.28 -9.72
CA VAL A 17 4.08 11.20 -9.96
C VAL A 17 3.79 11.63 -11.39
N LYS A 18 3.25 10.75 -12.20
CA LYS A 18 2.87 11.05 -13.59
C LYS A 18 1.51 11.72 -13.65
N GLY A 19 1.50 12.99 -14.07
CA GLY A 19 0.29 13.70 -14.48
C GLY A 19 -0.73 13.95 -13.35
N PHE A 20 -1.89 14.49 -13.71
CA PHE A 20 -3.03 14.66 -12.81
C PHE A 20 -3.73 13.30 -12.61
N PRO A 21 -3.71 12.74 -11.40
CA PRO A 21 -4.20 11.38 -11.20
C PRO A 21 -5.74 11.30 -11.26
N ARG A 22 -6.44 12.22 -10.60
CA ARG A 22 -7.91 12.23 -10.50
C ARG A 22 -8.43 13.47 -9.78
N ASN A 23 -9.72 13.76 -9.95
CA ASN A 23 -10.40 14.72 -9.08
C ASN A 23 -10.56 14.12 -7.68
N VAL A 24 -10.24 14.90 -6.64
CA VAL A 24 -10.42 14.50 -5.25
C VAL A 24 -11.46 15.41 -4.59
N TYR A 25 -12.52 14.79 -4.08
CA TYR A 25 -13.67 15.44 -3.49
C TYR A 25 -13.80 15.07 -2.02
N PRO A 26 -13.99 16.04 -1.10
CA PRO A 26 -14.26 15.78 0.31
C PRO A 26 -15.63 15.12 0.54
N PRO A 27 -15.89 14.56 1.73
CA PRO A 27 -17.16 13.90 2.04
C PRO A 27 -18.41 14.75 1.78
N ASP A 28 -18.37 16.04 2.05
CA ASP A 28 -19.50 16.95 1.85
C ASP A 28 -19.77 17.30 0.37
N ALA A 29 -18.85 16.97 -0.54
CA ALA A 29 -19.09 17.15 -1.98
C ALA A 29 -20.28 16.32 -2.49
N SER A 30 -20.70 15.29 -1.76
CA SER A 30 -21.93 14.54 -2.04
C SER A 30 -23.18 15.41 -2.06
N LYS A 31 -23.22 16.47 -1.27
CA LYS A 31 -24.30 17.49 -1.26
C LYS A 31 -24.40 18.26 -2.59
N HIS A 32 -23.34 18.22 -3.39
CA HIS A 32 -23.25 18.85 -4.71
C HIS A 32 -23.24 17.82 -5.86
N GLY A 33 -23.72 16.59 -5.60
CA GLY A 33 -23.84 15.54 -6.59
C GLY A 33 -22.50 14.97 -7.05
N LYS A 34 -21.42 15.15 -6.27
CA LYS A 34 -20.09 14.57 -6.56
C LYS A 34 -19.86 13.33 -5.69
N LYS A 35 -19.25 12.32 -6.25
CA LYS A 35 -18.85 11.12 -5.49
C LYS A 35 -17.58 11.45 -4.69
N PRO A 36 -17.59 11.37 -3.36
CA PRO A 36 -16.40 11.60 -2.55
C PRO A 36 -15.25 10.66 -2.94
N SER A 37 -14.04 11.21 -2.94
CA SER A 37 -12.80 10.46 -3.18
C SER A 37 -11.91 10.67 -1.95
N VAL A 38 -12.22 9.92 -0.90
CA VAL A 38 -11.79 10.23 0.47
C VAL A 38 -10.45 9.62 0.89
N ASP A 39 -9.80 8.86 0.02
CA ASP A 39 -8.57 8.15 0.36
C ASP A 39 -7.62 7.99 -0.83
N GLY A 40 -6.35 7.81 -0.53
CA GLY A 40 -5.32 7.48 -1.49
C GLY A 40 -3.96 8.14 -1.24
N PRO A 41 -2.88 7.61 -1.81
CA PRO A 41 -1.53 8.16 -1.66
C PRO A 41 -1.38 9.58 -2.21
N ASP A 42 -2.18 9.94 -3.20
CA ASP A 42 -2.28 11.29 -3.75
C ASP A 42 -2.82 12.29 -2.71
N VAL A 43 -3.78 11.88 -1.89
CA VAL A 43 -4.33 12.70 -0.80
C VAL A 43 -3.25 13.02 0.25
N LEU A 44 -2.45 12.06 0.62
CA LEU A 44 -1.34 12.27 1.54
C LEU A 44 -0.30 13.24 0.97
N ALA A 45 0.02 13.10 -0.32
CA ALA A 45 0.89 14.00 -1.04
C ALA A 45 0.35 15.45 -1.00
N TYR A 46 -0.94 15.64 -1.24
CA TYR A 46 -1.59 16.96 -1.18
C TYR A 46 -1.55 17.54 0.24
N LYS A 47 -1.84 16.75 1.28
CA LYS A 47 -1.74 17.20 2.68
C LYS A 47 -0.36 17.71 3.02
N ARG A 48 0.69 17.02 2.61
CA ARG A 48 2.08 17.44 2.82
C ARG A 48 2.38 18.76 2.12
N THR A 49 1.97 18.90 0.87
CA THR A 49 2.18 20.13 0.10
C THR A 49 1.46 21.31 0.74
N VAL A 50 0.20 21.13 1.15
CA VAL A 50 -0.60 22.16 1.84
C VAL A 50 -0.01 22.53 3.19
N SER A 51 0.49 21.53 3.94
CA SER A 51 1.17 21.75 5.23
C SER A 51 2.46 22.55 5.07
N ARG A 52 3.31 22.17 4.11
CA ARG A 52 4.56 22.89 3.81
C ARG A 52 4.32 24.31 3.33
N ALA A 53 3.19 24.57 2.67
CA ALA A 53 2.75 25.92 2.35
C ALA A 53 2.25 26.72 3.57
N GLY A 54 2.33 26.17 4.80
CA GLY A 54 1.89 26.78 6.03
C GLY A 54 0.36 26.89 6.16
N ARG A 55 -0.39 26.10 5.38
CA ARG A 55 -1.85 26.16 5.32
C ARG A 55 -2.56 24.98 5.97
N TRP A 56 -1.80 24.03 6.50
CA TRP A 56 -2.34 22.87 7.21
C TRP A 56 -1.47 22.52 8.44
N PRO A 57 -1.43 23.36 9.48
CA PRO A 57 -0.56 23.15 10.64
C PRO A 57 -1.07 22.11 11.63
N TRP A 58 -2.34 21.67 11.53
CA TRP A 58 -3.00 20.79 12.53
C TRP A 58 -3.46 19.46 11.98
N GLY A 59 -3.00 19.05 10.79
CA GLY A 59 -3.63 17.98 10.06
C GLY A 59 -3.27 16.58 10.52
N GLU A 60 -4.23 15.70 10.45
CA GLU A 60 -4.01 14.28 10.35
C GLU A 60 -3.29 13.99 9.02
N PHE A 61 -2.06 13.48 9.12
CA PHE A 61 -1.26 13.10 7.95
C PHE A 61 -1.50 11.63 7.60
N ASP A 62 -2.76 11.29 7.37
CA ASP A 62 -3.22 10.04 6.80
C ASP A 62 -3.59 10.25 5.31
N ASP A 63 -3.99 9.20 4.65
CA ASP A 63 -4.43 9.21 3.26
C ASP A 63 -5.93 9.61 3.09
N THR A 64 -6.59 10.07 4.17
CA THR A 64 -8.01 10.43 4.17
C THR A 64 -8.23 11.89 3.79
N PHE A 65 -9.01 12.15 2.76
CA PHE A 65 -9.42 13.50 2.37
C PHE A 65 -10.64 13.94 3.18
N SER A 66 -10.39 14.63 4.30
CA SER A 66 -11.43 15.09 5.20
C SER A 66 -12.01 16.45 4.80
N ASN A 67 -13.22 16.78 5.30
CA ASN A 67 -13.80 18.11 5.14
C ASN A 67 -12.94 19.19 5.80
N SER A 68 -12.28 18.89 6.91
CA SER A 68 -11.38 19.83 7.58
C SER A 68 -10.15 20.13 6.73
N PHE A 69 -9.57 19.14 6.06
CA PHE A 69 -8.47 19.37 5.12
C PHE A 69 -8.92 20.16 3.88
N ALA A 70 -10.12 19.88 3.38
CA ALA A 70 -10.68 20.62 2.24
C ALA A 70 -10.94 22.09 2.55
N HIS A 71 -11.60 22.38 3.65
CA HIS A 71 -12.18 23.70 3.95
C HIS A 71 -11.54 24.42 5.14
N GLY A 72 -10.58 23.80 5.85
CA GLY A 72 -10.01 24.31 7.10
C GLY A 72 -10.83 23.90 8.33
N GLN A 73 -10.23 24.07 9.51
CA GLN A 73 -10.90 23.78 10.78
C GLN A 73 -11.76 24.95 11.28
N LYS A 74 -12.94 24.65 11.85
CA LYS A 74 -13.76 25.65 12.54
C LYS A 74 -13.04 26.12 13.83
N GLY A 75 -12.79 27.42 13.95
CA GLY A 75 -12.30 28.02 15.21
C GLY A 75 -10.99 28.80 15.16
N GLY A 76 -10.25 28.75 14.05
CA GLY A 76 -9.14 29.67 13.76
C GLY A 76 -9.52 30.69 12.69
N ASN A 77 -8.56 31.42 12.13
CA ASN A 77 -8.78 32.19 10.91
C ASN A 77 -9.07 31.25 9.75
N VAL A 78 -10.30 30.78 9.70
CA VAL A 78 -10.82 29.68 8.85
C VAL A 78 -10.66 29.99 7.36
N GLY A 79 -10.46 31.27 7.04
CA GLY A 79 -10.31 31.74 5.68
C GLY A 79 -9.10 31.22 4.92
N ASP A 80 -8.02 30.85 5.61
CA ASP A 80 -6.70 30.68 4.98
C ASP A 80 -6.08 29.28 5.13
N SER A 81 -6.80 28.32 5.71
CA SER A 81 -6.30 26.96 5.91
C SER A 81 -6.88 25.95 4.92
N GLY A 82 -6.23 24.79 4.81
CA GLY A 82 -6.62 23.71 3.93
C GLY A 82 -6.50 24.02 2.43
N VAL A 83 -7.09 23.18 1.62
CA VAL A 83 -7.10 23.33 0.15
C VAL A 83 -7.80 24.64 -0.27
N ALA A 84 -8.94 24.95 0.34
CA ALA A 84 -9.68 26.16 0.05
C ALA A 84 -8.90 27.44 0.40
N GLY A 85 -8.07 27.40 1.44
CA GLY A 85 -7.18 28.50 1.81
C GLY A 85 -6.15 28.79 0.72
N ILE A 86 -5.48 27.75 0.19
CA ILE A 86 -4.54 27.90 -0.93
C ILE A 86 -5.25 28.40 -2.18
N GLN A 87 -6.42 27.88 -2.48
CA GLN A 87 -7.21 28.32 -3.63
C GLN A 87 -7.53 29.81 -3.55
N ARG A 88 -7.98 30.31 -2.38
CA ARG A 88 -8.24 31.75 -2.16
C ARG A 88 -7.00 32.61 -2.36
N GLN A 89 -5.89 32.20 -1.77
CA GLN A 89 -4.63 32.93 -1.88
C GLN A 89 -4.15 33.07 -3.33
N GLN A 90 -4.51 32.10 -4.17
CA GLN A 90 -4.11 32.05 -5.57
C GLN A 90 -5.25 32.45 -6.52
N HIS A 91 -6.27 33.12 -6.02
CA HIS A 91 -7.41 33.61 -6.77
C HIS A 91 -8.16 32.53 -7.57
N LEU A 92 -8.20 31.31 -7.05
CA LEU A 92 -9.04 30.23 -7.54
C LEU A 92 -10.35 30.15 -6.75
N ASP A 93 -11.37 29.54 -7.34
CA ASP A 93 -12.59 29.22 -6.61
C ASP A 93 -12.28 28.32 -5.43
N ALA A 94 -12.59 28.79 -4.22
CA ALA A 94 -12.26 28.11 -2.96
C ALA A 94 -13.23 26.96 -2.65
N THR A 95 -13.27 26.00 -3.55
CA THR A 95 -14.15 24.83 -3.45
C THR A 95 -13.68 23.80 -2.41
N GLY A 96 -12.40 23.83 -2.03
CA GLY A 96 -11.77 22.78 -1.25
C GLY A 96 -11.53 21.48 -2.04
N TRP A 97 -11.89 21.43 -3.31
CA TRP A 97 -11.72 20.26 -4.17
C TRP A 97 -10.38 20.33 -4.90
N ILE A 98 -9.76 19.16 -5.12
CA ILE A 98 -8.54 19.08 -5.92
C ILE A 98 -8.91 18.57 -7.30
N GLY A 99 -9.14 19.51 -8.21
CA GLY A 99 -9.21 19.28 -9.65
C GLY A 99 -7.87 19.60 -10.32
N GLU A 100 -7.80 19.48 -11.63
CA GLU A 100 -6.57 19.69 -12.40
C GLU A 100 -5.92 21.08 -12.15
N LYS A 101 -6.72 22.13 -12.04
CA LYS A 101 -6.21 23.49 -11.75
C LYS A 101 -5.54 23.56 -10.39
N THR A 102 -6.19 23.03 -9.34
CA THR A 102 -5.64 22.99 -7.99
C THR A 102 -4.41 22.08 -7.91
N PHE A 103 -4.44 20.95 -8.61
CA PHE A 103 -3.28 20.07 -8.72
C PHE A 103 -2.07 20.78 -9.34
N ASN A 104 -2.26 21.48 -10.46
CA ASN A 104 -1.19 22.25 -11.10
C ASN A 104 -0.66 23.38 -10.22
N LEU A 105 -1.54 24.01 -9.44
CA LEU A 105 -1.16 24.99 -8.43
C LEU A 105 -0.29 24.34 -7.35
N LEU A 106 -0.72 23.25 -6.76
CA LEU A 106 0.04 22.54 -5.71
C LEU A 106 1.42 22.11 -6.22
N ARG A 107 1.53 21.69 -7.48
CA ARG A 107 2.82 21.40 -8.13
C ARG A 107 3.75 22.62 -8.24
N SER A 108 3.19 23.80 -8.45
CA SER A 108 3.98 25.02 -8.63
C SER A 108 4.49 25.61 -7.32
N ILE A 109 3.96 25.15 -6.18
CA ILE A 109 4.42 25.59 -4.87
C ILE A 109 5.84 25.05 -4.67
N ARG A 110 6.84 25.92 -4.76
CA ARG A 110 8.21 25.59 -4.39
C ARG A 110 8.24 25.31 -2.90
N ILE A 111 8.69 24.13 -2.56
CA ILE A 111 9.07 23.81 -1.20
C ILE A 111 10.43 24.46 -1.01
N PRO A 112 10.58 25.43 -0.09
CA PRO A 112 11.89 25.97 0.25
C PRO A 112 12.74 24.80 0.76
N GLU A 113 13.85 24.51 0.11
CA GLU A 113 14.80 23.48 0.56
C GLU A 113 15.41 23.86 1.91
N GLU A 114 15.48 25.16 2.22
CA GLU A 114 15.79 25.72 3.53
C GLU A 114 15.10 27.09 3.65
N LEU A 115 14.50 27.37 4.81
CA LEU A 115 14.13 28.73 5.12
C LEU A 115 15.42 29.54 5.31
N PRO A 116 15.61 30.64 4.58
CA PRO A 116 16.74 31.51 4.83
C PRO A 116 16.66 31.98 6.29
N ASN A 117 17.71 31.69 7.07
CA ASN A 117 17.90 32.02 8.48
C ASN A 117 17.50 30.98 9.54
N GLY A 118 17.44 29.69 9.22
CA GLY A 118 17.26 28.66 10.26
C GLY A 118 15.96 28.85 11.07
N GLY A 119 15.00 29.58 10.53
CA GLY A 119 13.70 29.76 11.16
C GLY A 119 12.94 28.45 11.09
N GLU A 120 12.97 27.67 12.17
CA GLU A 120 11.96 26.66 12.42
C GLU A 120 10.60 27.35 12.28
N MET A 121 9.84 27.00 11.24
CA MET A 121 8.40 27.09 11.42
C MET A 121 8.12 26.19 12.60
N ALA A 122 7.78 26.77 13.74
CA ALA A 122 7.39 26.04 14.92
C ALA A 122 6.15 25.24 14.58
N MET A 123 6.36 24.06 13.99
CA MET A 123 5.31 23.04 13.95
C MET A 123 5.10 22.65 15.39
N ASP A 124 3.86 22.71 15.85
CA ASP A 124 3.47 22.22 17.15
C ASP A 124 4.08 20.82 17.32
N LYS A 125 4.68 20.57 18.48
CA LYS A 125 5.31 19.31 18.84
C LYS A 125 4.40 18.11 18.54
N THR A 126 3.08 18.30 18.73
CA THR A 126 2.02 17.34 18.42
C THR A 126 1.90 17.06 16.90
N ALA A 127 2.07 18.08 16.06
CA ALA A 127 2.03 17.91 14.61
C ALA A 127 3.27 17.13 14.12
N VAL A 128 4.45 17.41 14.68
CA VAL A 128 5.68 16.65 14.38
C VAL A 128 5.55 15.18 14.82
N GLU A 129 4.99 14.95 16.02
CA GLU A 129 4.74 13.58 16.51
C GLU A 129 3.73 12.83 15.65
N GLN A 130 2.67 13.49 15.18
CA GLN A 130 1.69 12.91 14.27
C GLN A 130 2.27 12.65 12.88
N ILE A 131 3.11 13.54 12.35
CA ILE A 131 3.86 13.33 11.12
C ILE A 131 4.78 12.11 11.27
N ASN A 132 5.53 12.04 12.38
CA ASN A 132 6.44 10.92 12.62
C ASN A 132 5.65 9.61 12.80
N LYS A 133 4.52 9.63 13.51
CA LYS A 133 3.66 8.45 13.70
C LYS A 133 2.98 7.98 12.41
N ALA A 134 2.47 8.90 11.60
CA ALA A 134 1.98 8.59 10.26
C ALA A 134 3.12 8.13 9.35
N TRP A 135 4.30 8.71 9.55
CA TRP A 135 5.52 8.31 8.88
C TRP A 135 5.98 6.91 9.28
N ASP A 136 6.00 6.57 10.57
CA ASP A 136 6.35 5.23 11.07
C ASP A 136 5.35 4.18 10.55
N LYS A 137 4.08 4.55 10.46
CA LYS A 137 3.03 3.73 9.82
C LYS A 137 3.28 3.58 8.31
N PHE A 138 3.85 4.59 7.66
CA PHE A 138 4.20 4.60 6.24
C PHE A 138 5.58 3.95 5.97
N GLN A 139 6.55 4.04 6.89
CA GLN A 139 7.82 3.30 6.81
C GLN A 139 7.64 1.79 6.98
N GLY A 140 6.56 1.37 7.63
CA GLY A 140 6.10 -0.02 7.52
C GLY A 140 5.66 -0.39 6.09
N ALA A 141 5.36 0.60 5.24
CA ALA A 141 5.25 0.47 3.79
C ALA A 141 6.58 0.94 3.18
N GLU A 142 7.58 0.06 3.09
CA GLU A 142 8.73 0.32 2.24
C GLU A 142 8.26 0.79 0.85
N PRO A 143 9.03 1.67 0.18
CA PRO A 143 8.72 2.05 -1.18
C PRO A 143 8.46 0.76 -1.95
N LEU A 144 7.30 0.69 -2.62
CA LEU A 144 6.97 -0.43 -3.49
C LEU A 144 8.23 -0.71 -4.31
N PRO A 145 8.75 -1.93 -4.30
CA PRO A 145 9.84 -2.26 -5.20
C PRO A 145 9.42 -1.71 -6.57
N PRO A 146 10.31 -0.96 -7.27
CA PRO A 146 9.94 -0.39 -8.55
C PRO A 146 9.25 -1.50 -9.32
N SER A 147 8.07 -1.23 -9.88
CA SER A 147 7.35 -2.23 -10.66
C SER A 147 8.38 -2.73 -11.65
N SER A 148 8.88 -3.94 -11.44
CA SER A 148 10.05 -4.47 -12.14
C SER A 148 9.76 -4.72 -13.63
N GLY A 149 8.62 -4.28 -14.11
CA GLY A 149 8.09 -4.64 -15.42
C GLY A 149 7.72 -6.13 -15.51
N THR A 150 7.85 -6.86 -14.41
CA THR A 150 7.57 -8.29 -14.31
C THR A 150 6.25 -8.54 -13.59
N VAL A 151 5.59 -9.66 -13.89
CA VAL A 151 4.35 -10.07 -13.20
C VAL A 151 4.62 -10.33 -11.72
N ARG A 152 5.75 -10.93 -11.37
CA ARG A 152 6.15 -11.16 -9.98
C ARG A 152 6.28 -9.88 -9.17
N GLY A 153 7.00 -8.89 -9.72
CA GLY A 153 7.17 -7.59 -9.06
C GLY A 153 5.85 -6.84 -8.90
N SER A 154 4.97 -6.93 -9.91
CA SER A 154 3.63 -6.35 -9.84
C SER A 154 2.75 -7.07 -8.81
N ALA A 155 2.83 -8.40 -8.71
CA ALA A 155 2.10 -9.18 -7.71
C ALA A 155 2.55 -8.83 -6.28
N LEU A 156 3.86 -8.71 -6.04
CA LEU A 156 4.39 -8.24 -4.75
C LEU A 156 3.91 -6.83 -4.41
N ALA A 157 3.97 -5.90 -5.38
CA ALA A 157 3.49 -4.54 -5.17
C ALA A 157 1.99 -4.50 -4.82
N LEU A 158 1.19 -5.35 -5.45
CA LEU A 158 -0.23 -5.51 -5.12
C LEU A 158 -0.42 -6.11 -3.73
N ALA A 159 0.35 -7.12 -3.36
CA ALA A 159 0.29 -7.73 -2.03
C ALA A 159 0.60 -6.72 -0.92
N ILE A 160 1.62 -5.89 -1.10
CA ILE A 160 1.98 -4.81 -0.16
C ILE A 160 0.81 -3.82 0.01
N LYS A 161 0.10 -3.48 -1.06
CA LYS A 161 -1.09 -2.61 -0.99
C LYS A 161 -2.26 -3.22 -0.21
N GLN A 162 -2.24 -4.52 0.03
CA GLN A 162 -3.30 -5.21 0.78
C GLN A 162 -3.01 -5.31 2.28
N LEU A 163 -1.83 -4.85 2.75
CA LEU A 163 -1.49 -4.91 4.17
C LEU A 163 -2.58 -4.29 5.05
N GLY A 164 -2.95 -4.99 6.12
CA GLY A 164 -4.00 -4.58 7.04
C GLY A 164 -5.43 -4.94 6.61
N ILE A 165 -5.65 -5.52 5.43
CA ILE A 165 -6.96 -6.07 5.07
C ILE A 165 -7.28 -7.26 5.97
N LYS A 166 -8.48 -7.23 6.56
CA LYS A 166 -8.97 -8.25 7.49
C LYS A 166 -10.25 -8.90 6.99
N GLU A 167 -10.48 -10.10 7.45
CA GLU A 167 -11.79 -10.72 7.33
C GLU A 167 -12.83 -10.03 8.20
N SER A 168 -14.08 -10.11 7.79
CA SER A 168 -15.22 -9.52 8.53
C SER A 168 -16.45 -10.41 8.43
N PRO A 169 -16.99 -10.87 9.59
CA PRO A 169 -16.47 -10.67 10.94
C PRO A 169 -15.13 -11.39 11.19
N PRO A 170 -14.42 -11.08 12.27
CA PRO A 170 -13.19 -11.80 12.64
C PRO A 170 -13.41 -13.31 12.73
N GLU A 171 -12.37 -14.09 12.37
CA GLU A 171 -12.36 -15.57 12.41
C GLU A 171 -13.39 -16.24 11.49
N SER A 172 -13.94 -15.51 10.53
CA SER A 172 -14.99 -16.03 9.63
C SER A 172 -14.48 -16.56 8.30
N ASN A 173 -13.23 -16.29 7.95
CA ASN A 173 -12.68 -16.49 6.61
C ASN A 173 -13.51 -15.76 5.51
N ASN A 174 -14.32 -14.76 5.90
CA ASN A 174 -15.07 -13.94 4.96
C ASN A 174 -14.23 -12.74 4.52
N VAL A 175 -13.70 -12.83 3.33
CA VAL A 175 -12.78 -11.83 2.78
C VAL A 175 -12.94 -11.71 1.27
N LYS A 176 -12.59 -10.55 0.72
CA LYS A 176 -12.73 -10.29 -0.73
C LYS A 176 -11.99 -11.30 -1.63
N TYR A 177 -10.90 -11.90 -1.15
CA TYR A 177 -10.12 -12.88 -1.93
C TYR A 177 -10.87 -14.20 -2.08
N GLY A 178 -11.52 -14.67 -1.00
CA GLY A 178 -12.40 -15.85 -1.02
C GLY A 178 -13.64 -15.61 -1.86
N GLN A 179 -14.26 -14.44 -1.71
CA GLN A 179 -15.41 -14.03 -2.53
C GLN A 179 -15.05 -13.98 -4.02
N TRP A 180 -13.93 -13.32 -4.35
CA TRP A 180 -13.44 -13.23 -5.73
C TRP A 180 -13.11 -14.60 -6.33
N TYR A 181 -12.47 -15.48 -5.55
CA TYR A 181 -12.09 -16.82 -5.99
C TYR A 181 -13.33 -17.72 -6.20
N GLY A 182 -14.38 -17.49 -5.46
CA GLY A 182 -15.60 -18.32 -5.45
C GLY A 182 -15.60 -19.39 -4.36
N GLN A 183 -14.71 -19.30 -3.38
CA GLN A 183 -14.59 -20.20 -2.23
C GLN A 183 -14.46 -19.39 -0.92
N ASN A 184 -15.46 -18.54 -0.66
CA ASN A 184 -15.49 -17.76 0.58
C ASN A 184 -15.71 -18.66 1.81
N TYR A 185 -15.35 -18.17 2.99
CA TYR A 185 -15.42 -18.90 4.26
C TYR A 185 -14.47 -20.12 4.36
N GLN A 186 -13.43 -20.14 3.52
CA GLN A 186 -12.35 -21.13 3.56
C GLN A 186 -11.03 -20.42 3.85
N PRO A 187 -9.99 -21.13 4.34
CA PRO A 187 -8.64 -20.58 4.45
C PRO A 187 -8.19 -19.97 3.12
N TRP A 188 -7.74 -18.70 3.17
CA TRP A 188 -7.62 -17.90 1.96
C TRP A 188 -6.19 -17.43 1.62
N CYS A 189 -5.15 -18.00 2.28
CA CYS A 189 -3.77 -17.64 2.00
C CYS A 189 -3.37 -17.84 0.52
N ALA A 190 -3.69 -19.01 -0.05
CA ALA A 190 -3.40 -19.30 -1.45
C ALA A 190 -4.31 -18.51 -2.42
N MET A 191 -5.56 -18.23 -2.04
CA MET A 191 -6.46 -17.39 -2.83
C MET A 191 -5.97 -15.94 -2.87
N PHE A 192 -5.36 -15.44 -1.78
CA PHE A 192 -4.72 -14.12 -1.75
C PHE A 192 -3.55 -14.03 -2.72
N VAL A 193 -2.65 -15.00 -2.71
CA VAL A 193 -1.51 -15.06 -3.65
C VAL A 193 -2.02 -15.12 -5.08
N THR A 194 -2.98 -16.00 -5.36
CA THR A 194 -3.60 -16.13 -6.69
C THR A 194 -4.23 -14.81 -7.15
N TRP A 195 -4.93 -14.11 -6.26
CA TRP A 195 -5.50 -12.80 -6.54
C TRP A 195 -4.42 -11.77 -6.91
N CYS A 196 -3.33 -11.72 -6.16
CA CYS A 196 -2.23 -10.78 -6.45
C CYS A 196 -1.63 -11.03 -7.83
N PHE A 197 -1.38 -12.27 -8.20
CA PHE A 197 -0.81 -12.61 -9.49
C PHE A 197 -1.80 -12.35 -10.64
N GLU A 198 -3.07 -12.69 -10.49
CA GLU A 198 -4.07 -12.43 -11.54
C GLU A 198 -4.29 -10.94 -11.79
N GLN A 199 -4.27 -10.12 -10.72
CA GLN A 199 -4.35 -8.66 -10.87
C GLN A 199 -3.06 -8.03 -11.40
N ALA A 200 -1.92 -8.70 -11.26
CA ALA A 200 -0.63 -8.23 -11.75
C ALA A 200 -0.46 -8.32 -13.27
N GLY A 201 -1.20 -9.21 -13.92
CA GLY A 201 -1.14 -9.44 -15.35
C GLY A 201 -1.22 -10.93 -15.72
N PRO A 202 -1.06 -11.26 -16.97
CA PRO A 202 -1.16 -12.65 -17.42
C PRO A 202 -0.08 -13.51 -16.74
N SER A 203 -0.53 -14.46 -15.95
CA SER A 203 0.32 -15.46 -15.31
C SER A 203 -0.04 -16.85 -15.85
N PRO A 204 0.94 -17.67 -16.22
CA PRO A 204 0.66 -19.05 -16.60
C PRO A 204 0.25 -19.92 -15.42
N SER A 205 0.47 -19.45 -14.18
CA SER A 205 0.35 -20.24 -12.97
C SER A 205 -0.88 -19.91 -12.15
N PHE A 206 -0.95 -18.68 -11.63
CA PHE A 206 -1.96 -18.25 -10.68
C PHE A 206 -3.16 -17.63 -11.39
N VAL A 207 -4.11 -18.47 -11.78
CA VAL A 207 -5.33 -18.07 -12.48
C VAL A 207 -6.54 -18.40 -11.60
N LYS A 208 -7.53 -17.51 -11.57
CA LYS A 208 -8.78 -17.71 -10.85
C LYS A 208 -9.43 -19.05 -11.25
N GLY A 209 -9.87 -19.79 -10.24
CA GLY A 209 -10.50 -21.10 -10.45
C GLY A 209 -9.52 -22.24 -10.76
N SER A 210 -8.21 -21.94 -10.79
CA SER A 210 -7.19 -22.97 -10.81
C SER A 210 -7.11 -23.70 -9.46
N LYS A 211 -6.29 -24.75 -9.37
CA LYS A 211 -6.10 -25.53 -8.13
C LYS A 211 -5.39 -24.79 -6.99
N TYR A 212 -4.88 -23.58 -7.20
CA TYR A 212 -4.10 -22.86 -6.19
C TYR A 212 -4.96 -22.04 -5.19
N ALA A 213 -6.02 -22.66 -4.70
CA ALA A 213 -6.60 -22.37 -3.40
C ALA A 213 -6.01 -23.27 -2.29
N TYR A 214 -5.17 -24.25 -2.66
CA TYR A 214 -4.58 -25.27 -1.79
C TYR A 214 -3.05 -25.30 -1.93
N CYS A 215 -2.34 -24.97 -0.85
CA CYS A 215 -0.89 -24.76 -0.85
C CYS A 215 -0.07 -25.95 -1.38
N PRO A 216 -0.38 -27.22 -1.06
CA PRO A 216 0.39 -28.37 -1.56
C PRO A 216 0.48 -28.45 -3.08
N TYR A 217 -0.55 -28.01 -3.81
CA TYR A 217 -0.52 -28.04 -5.27
C TYR A 217 0.50 -27.07 -5.89
N ILE A 218 0.82 -25.97 -5.19
CA ILE A 218 1.85 -25.03 -5.63
C ILE A 218 3.21 -25.71 -5.64
N VAL A 219 3.54 -26.43 -4.56
CA VAL A 219 4.82 -27.10 -4.42
C VAL A 219 4.91 -28.34 -5.33
N ASP A 220 3.82 -29.09 -5.47
CA ASP A 220 3.77 -30.24 -6.38
C ASP A 220 4.05 -29.79 -7.83
N ASP A 221 3.40 -28.73 -8.30
CA ASP A 221 3.65 -28.18 -9.63
C ASP A 221 5.07 -27.60 -9.78
N ALA A 222 5.59 -26.94 -8.75
CA ALA A 222 6.93 -26.38 -8.79
C ALA A 222 8.01 -27.48 -8.87
N ARG A 223 7.90 -28.55 -8.08
CA ARG A 223 8.81 -29.71 -8.11
C ARG A 223 8.79 -30.42 -9.46
N ASN A 224 7.62 -30.49 -10.08
CA ASN A 224 7.45 -31.11 -11.38
C ASN A 224 7.59 -30.15 -12.57
N LYS A 225 7.97 -28.88 -12.31
CA LYS A 225 8.14 -27.82 -13.33
C LYS A 225 6.91 -27.62 -14.22
N ARG A 226 5.72 -27.74 -13.62
CA ARG A 226 4.43 -27.54 -14.29
C ARG A 226 3.93 -26.11 -14.14
N ASN A 227 3.07 -25.68 -15.05
CA ASN A 227 2.38 -24.39 -15.02
C ASN A 227 3.31 -23.17 -14.86
N GLY A 228 4.53 -23.24 -15.37
CA GLY A 228 5.50 -22.15 -15.24
C GLY A 228 6.05 -21.97 -13.81
N LEU A 229 5.89 -22.95 -12.93
CA LEU A 229 6.48 -22.96 -11.59
C LEU A 229 7.74 -23.80 -11.57
N SER A 230 8.70 -23.42 -10.72
CA SER A 230 9.88 -24.20 -10.37
C SER A 230 10.34 -23.89 -8.96
N THR A 231 10.94 -24.84 -8.27
CA THR A 231 11.61 -24.56 -6.99
C THR A 231 12.88 -23.75 -7.20
N THR A 232 13.26 -22.96 -6.20
CA THR A 232 14.50 -22.17 -6.20
C THR A 232 15.09 -22.09 -4.79
N ASP A 233 16.42 -22.10 -4.70
CA ASP A 233 17.15 -21.86 -3.44
C ASP A 233 17.59 -20.40 -3.31
N ASP A 234 17.46 -19.62 -4.38
CA ASP A 234 17.79 -18.19 -4.45
C ASP A 234 16.55 -17.38 -4.81
N PRO A 235 15.63 -17.16 -3.84
CA PRO A 235 14.42 -16.39 -4.08
C PRO A 235 14.72 -14.92 -4.31
N ILE A 236 13.96 -14.32 -5.22
CA ILE A 236 13.97 -12.89 -5.50
C ILE A 236 12.60 -12.27 -5.21
N PRO A 237 12.49 -10.95 -4.99
CA PRO A 237 11.22 -10.29 -4.72
C PRO A 237 10.12 -10.66 -5.71
N GLY A 238 8.97 -11.09 -5.17
CA GLY A 238 7.82 -11.57 -5.94
C GLY A 238 7.76 -13.09 -6.18
N ASP A 239 8.81 -13.84 -5.81
CA ASP A 239 8.69 -15.31 -5.76
C ASP A 239 7.71 -15.72 -4.67
N VAL A 240 7.15 -16.90 -4.78
CA VAL A 240 6.20 -17.44 -3.79
C VAL A 240 6.98 -18.25 -2.75
N VAL A 241 6.57 -18.15 -1.50
CA VAL A 241 7.11 -18.96 -0.41
C VAL A 241 6.01 -19.78 0.23
N VAL A 242 6.23 -21.08 0.38
CA VAL A 242 5.27 -22.05 0.91
C VAL A 242 5.86 -22.71 2.14
N TYR A 243 5.07 -22.89 3.18
CA TYR A 243 5.50 -23.36 4.50
C TYR A 243 4.85 -24.68 4.84
N ASP A 244 5.64 -25.59 5.36
CA ASP A 244 5.23 -26.87 5.98
C ASP A 244 5.69 -26.83 7.44
N TRP A 245 4.87 -26.26 8.32
CA TRP A 245 5.22 -26.09 9.73
C TRP A 245 5.04 -27.36 10.57
N SER A 246 4.20 -28.26 10.09
CA SER A 246 3.97 -29.56 10.71
C SER A 246 5.03 -30.60 10.36
N TYR A 247 5.83 -30.36 9.29
CA TYR A 247 6.83 -31.27 8.74
C TYR A 247 6.26 -32.64 8.31
N ASP A 248 4.98 -32.62 7.91
CA ASP A 248 4.28 -33.80 7.43
C ASP A 248 4.21 -33.94 5.90
N THR A 249 4.90 -33.00 5.21
CA THR A 249 4.90 -32.84 3.74
C THR A 249 3.62 -32.25 3.15
N VAL A 250 2.65 -31.89 3.98
CA VAL A 250 1.46 -31.14 3.60
C VAL A 250 1.68 -29.67 3.91
N TYR A 251 1.82 -28.85 2.90
CA TYR A 251 2.12 -27.42 3.06
C TYR A 251 0.93 -26.66 3.63
N ASP A 252 1.16 -25.96 4.75
CA ASP A 252 0.13 -25.32 5.58
C ASP A 252 -0.22 -23.91 5.12
N HIS A 253 0.75 -23.18 4.55
CA HIS A 253 0.61 -21.75 4.31
C HIS A 253 1.45 -21.27 3.13
N VAL A 254 1.12 -20.04 2.63
CA VAL A 254 1.81 -19.45 1.50
C VAL A 254 1.83 -17.93 1.61
N GLY A 255 2.91 -17.32 1.12
CA GLY A 255 3.08 -15.89 0.97
C GLY A 255 3.87 -15.52 -0.28
N ILE A 256 4.08 -14.23 -0.47
CA ILE A 256 4.94 -13.68 -1.52
C ILE A 256 6.21 -13.18 -0.86
N PHE A 257 7.36 -13.70 -1.28
CA PHE A 257 8.69 -13.31 -0.80
C PHE A 257 8.94 -11.84 -1.14
N GLU A 258 9.31 -11.06 -0.14
CA GLU A 258 9.56 -9.64 -0.31
C GLU A 258 11.07 -9.34 -0.42
N LYS A 259 11.85 -9.76 0.57
CA LYS A 259 13.31 -9.53 0.60
C LYS A 259 14.02 -10.42 1.61
N ASP A 260 15.31 -10.60 1.39
CA ASP A 260 16.23 -11.15 2.39
C ASP A 260 16.53 -10.11 3.46
N LEU A 261 16.58 -10.52 4.72
CA LEU A 261 16.91 -9.67 5.87
C LEU A 261 18.30 -9.98 6.45
N GLY A 262 19.00 -10.95 5.88
CA GLY A 262 20.25 -11.47 6.41
C GLY A 262 20.06 -12.44 7.57
N GLY A 263 21.14 -13.13 7.96
CA GLY A 263 21.10 -14.07 9.08
C GLY A 263 20.15 -15.26 8.90
N GLY A 264 19.80 -15.60 7.65
CA GLY A 264 18.83 -16.66 7.36
C GLY A 264 17.37 -16.24 7.54
N GLN A 265 17.11 -14.94 7.72
CA GLN A 265 15.76 -14.38 7.81
C GLN A 265 15.35 -13.70 6.51
N PHE A 266 14.04 -13.63 6.28
CA PHE A 266 13.44 -12.93 5.15
C PHE A 266 12.08 -12.33 5.54
N SER A 267 11.60 -11.38 4.77
CA SER A 267 10.22 -10.89 4.85
C SER A 267 9.36 -11.46 3.74
N ALA A 268 8.09 -11.70 4.06
CA ALA A 268 7.05 -12.10 3.11
C ALA A 268 5.74 -11.36 3.40
N ILE A 269 4.93 -11.17 2.36
CA ILE A 269 3.55 -10.67 2.49
C ILE A 269 2.62 -11.86 2.43
N GLU A 270 1.84 -12.05 3.49
CA GLU A 270 1.02 -13.24 3.71
C GLU A 270 -0.43 -12.84 3.97
N GLY A 271 -1.37 -13.52 3.33
CA GLY A 271 -2.80 -13.42 3.65
C GLY A 271 -3.21 -14.50 4.63
N ASN A 272 -4.32 -14.29 5.34
CA ASN A 272 -4.87 -15.25 6.31
C ASN A 272 -3.91 -15.58 7.47
N THR A 273 -3.21 -14.60 7.99
CA THR A 273 -2.23 -14.76 9.08
C THR A 273 -2.51 -13.75 10.21
N SER A 274 -1.97 -13.99 11.39
CA SER A 274 -1.93 -13.02 12.50
C SER A 274 -0.68 -13.23 13.35
N GLN A 275 -0.49 -12.41 14.39
CA GLN A 275 0.63 -12.58 15.33
C GLN A 275 0.53 -13.90 16.11
N SER A 276 -0.67 -14.34 16.41
CA SER A 276 -0.94 -15.54 17.20
C SER A 276 -1.29 -16.78 16.38
N ASN A 277 -1.68 -16.62 15.12
CA ASN A 277 -2.06 -17.72 14.25
C ASN A 277 -1.45 -17.53 12.84
N ASN A 278 -0.50 -18.36 12.51
CA ASN A 278 0.27 -18.21 11.27
C ASN A 278 -0.50 -18.59 10.01
N SER A 279 -1.39 -19.60 10.08
CA SER A 279 -2.02 -20.22 8.90
C SER A 279 -3.52 -19.94 8.76
N ASN A 280 -4.17 -19.38 9.80
CA ASN A 280 -5.59 -19.00 9.78
C ASN A 280 -5.85 -17.82 10.71
N GLY A 281 -5.15 -16.71 10.49
CA GLY A 281 -5.16 -15.54 11.38
C GLY A 281 -6.00 -14.36 10.91
N GLY A 282 -6.57 -14.42 9.72
CA GLY A 282 -7.60 -13.50 9.26
C GLY A 282 -7.14 -12.14 8.75
N GLU A 283 -5.83 -11.89 8.56
CA GLU A 283 -5.31 -10.59 8.12
C GLU A 283 -4.24 -10.75 7.02
N VAL A 284 -4.04 -9.70 6.21
CA VAL A 284 -2.87 -9.58 5.34
C VAL A 284 -1.77 -8.86 6.11
N MET A 285 -0.65 -9.53 6.31
CA MET A 285 0.48 -9.00 7.09
C MET A 285 1.82 -9.17 6.39
N ARG A 286 2.77 -8.27 6.72
CA ARG A 286 4.19 -8.49 6.50
C ARG A 286 4.72 -9.34 7.65
N ARG A 287 5.35 -10.46 7.31
CA ARG A 287 5.89 -11.41 8.29
C ARG A 287 7.39 -11.55 8.12
N THR A 288 8.13 -11.60 9.24
CA THR A 288 9.52 -12.04 9.24
C THR A 288 9.55 -13.55 9.46
N ARG A 289 10.26 -14.26 8.61
CA ARG A 289 10.36 -15.71 8.59
C ARG A 289 11.82 -16.16 8.55
N SER A 290 12.07 -17.42 8.91
CA SER A 290 13.40 -18.02 8.83
C SER A 290 13.47 -19.03 7.68
N ARG A 291 14.59 -19.04 6.98
CA ARG A 291 14.86 -20.04 5.94
C ARG A 291 15.09 -21.44 6.52
N SER A 292 15.67 -21.49 7.74
CA SER A 292 15.92 -22.73 8.46
C SER A 292 14.83 -23.02 9.47
N GLY A 293 14.41 -24.30 9.57
CA GLY A 293 13.53 -24.74 10.65
C GLY A 293 12.04 -24.56 10.42
N GLN A 294 11.56 -24.32 9.19
CA GLN A 294 10.15 -24.09 8.92
C GLN A 294 9.61 -24.83 7.69
N GLY A 295 10.29 -25.90 7.21
CA GLY A 295 9.81 -26.62 6.01
C GLY A 295 9.56 -25.69 4.82
N THR A 296 10.40 -24.65 4.67
CA THR A 296 10.19 -23.58 3.69
C THR A 296 10.56 -24.04 2.28
N CYS A 297 9.67 -23.81 1.32
CA CYS A 297 9.93 -24.05 -0.10
C CYS A 297 9.72 -22.73 -0.87
N PHE A 298 10.75 -22.25 -1.57
CA PHE A 298 10.61 -21.11 -2.46
C PHE A 298 10.28 -21.57 -3.87
N VAL A 299 9.35 -20.87 -4.50
CA VAL A 299 8.81 -21.19 -5.82
C VAL A 299 8.94 -19.97 -6.73
N ARG A 300 9.72 -20.14 -7.79
CA ARG A 300 9.87 -19.18 -8.87
C ARG A 300 8.68 -19.27 -9.81
N VAL A 301 8.03 -18.13 -10.05
CA VAL A 301 6.97 -17.99 -11.06
C VAL A 301 7.63 -17.50 -12.36
N LYS A 302 7.46 -18.25 -13.44
CA LYS A 302 7.97 -17.85 -14.77
C LYS A 302 7.23 -16.59 -15.25
N GLU A 303 7.99 -15.64 -15.78
CA GLU A 303 7.42 -14.51 -16.49
C GLU A 303 6.84 -14.93 -17.84
N PRO A 304 5.81 -14.24 -18.35
CA PRO A 304 5.19 -14.51 -19.65
C PRO A 304 6.16 -14.45 -20.82
#